data_3488e5ae5f74a789a040df32ba1dc994
#
_entry.id   3488e5ae5f74a789a040df32ba1dc994
#
_cell.length_a   1.000
_cell.length_b   1.000
_cell.length_c   1.000
_cell.angle_alpha   90.00
_cell.angle_beta   90.00
_cell.angle_gamma   90.00
#
_symmetry.space_group_name_H-M   'P 1'
#
loop_
_entity.id
_entity.type
_entity.pdbx_description
1 polymer ?
#
loop_
_entity_poly.entity_id
_entity_poly.type
_entity_poly.pdbx_seq_one_letter_code
_entity_poly.pdbx_strand_id
1 'polypeptide(L)'
;MNPSTSHALPASSFETEKGVYAKVSWRIMPLLLICYMIAYLDRINIGYAQLQMKQTLPFSDAAYGLGAGIFFVGYFLFEVPSNLMLEKIGARKTILRIMFCWGVVAAAMMFVETTTQFYIARFLLGVFEAGFFPGIVLYLTYWYPSARRGQMIAIFMTATTVVAVIAGPLCGGIMKYLEGANGWHGWQWLFLVQGLPASVLGIVAFFYLQDKPEEAHWLTEDQKRALRHDLENDVPLVANAGHASFWHMLRDPKVYMLSLVYFFLLGATYTMVFWAPTLIKSWGIADLFLIGLYAALPNVFGVVGMVLIGRSSDARKERRWHFIACTAIAAIGLLVTTVTQGNFLGSMAGLCFAVTTEYLSKEAAAGGIALISSLGNLGAAVSPAVTGAINASTGSPVYSMYLVSALYVLSGFLLLVTVRAARSA
;
A
#
# COMPACT_ATOMS: atom_id res chain seq x y z
N MET A 1 -49.32 -12.93 30.36
CA MET A 1 -47.87 -13.01 30.67
C MET A 1 -47.32 -14.24 29.99
N ASN A 2 -46.67 -14.07 28.85
CA ASN A 2 -45.98 -15.13 28.14
C ASN A 2 -44.48 -14.82 28.19
N PRO A 3 -43.61 -15.68 28.70
CA PRO A 3 -42.18 -15.42 28.73
C PRO A 3 -41.61 -15.64 27.32
N SER A 4 -40.97 -14.59 26.81
CA SER A 4 -40.19 -14.61 25.58
C SER A 4 -39.05 -15.65 25.72
N THR A 5 -39.18 -16.77 25.03
CA THR A 5 -38.12 -17.74 24.85
C THR A 5 -37.04 -17.12 23.95
N SER A 6 -35.95 -16.66 24.57
CA SER A 6 -34.72 -16.36 23.84
C SER A 6 -34.16 -17.69 23.31
N HIS A 7 -34.30 -17.96 22.03
CA HIS A 7 -33.60 -19.06 21.37
C HIS A 7 -32.09 -18.76 21.35
N ALA A 8 -31.40 -19.16 22.41
CA ALA A 8 -29.95 -19.29 22.38
C ALA A 8 -29.63 -20.39 21.36
N LEU A 9 -28.90 -20.06 20.31
CA LEU A 9 -28.40 -21.05 19.32
C LEU A 9 -27.55 -22.10 20.05
N PRO A 10 -27.70 -23.39 19.70
CA PRO A 10 -26.95 -24.46 20.35
C PRO A 10 -25.44 -24.30 20.16
N ALA A 11 -24.63 -24.59 21.17
CA ALA A 11 -23.17 -24.46 21.16
C ALA A 11 -22.49 -25.17 19.95
N SER A 12 -23.11 -26.22 19.42
CA SER A 12 -22.67 -26.92 18.21
C SER A 12 -22.70 -26.05 16.95
N SER A 13 -23.55 -25.00 16.89
CA SER A 13 -23.60 -24.10 15.74
C SER A 13 -22.43 -23.12 15.72
N PHE A 14 -21.95 -22.66 16.88
CA PHE A 14 -20.79 -21.76 16.99
C PHE A 14 -19.46 -22.45 16.67
N GLU A 15 -19.28 -23.71 17.05
CA GLU A 15 -18.09 -24.49 16.69
C GLU A 15 -18.06 -24.80 15.17
N THR A 16 -19.21 -25.13 14.59
CA THR A 16 -19.34 -25.35 13.15
C THR A 16 -19.06 -24.06 12.37
N GLU A 17 -19.56 -22.92 12.83
CA GLU A 17 -19.35 -21.61 12.22
C GLU A 17 -17.87 -21.20 12.22
N LYS A 18 -17.17 -21.32 13.37
CA LYS A 18 -15.72 -21.03 13.44
C LYS A 18 -14.93 -21.93 12.49
N GLY A 19 -15.27 -23.20 12.37
CA GLY A 19 -14.64 -24.15 11.45
C GLY A 19 -14.80 -23.75 10.00
N VAL A 20 -15.99 -23.27 9.60
CA VAL A 20 -16.26 -22.82 8.22
C VAL A 20 -15.41 -21.62 7.85
N TYR A 21 -15.40 -20.57 8.67
CA TYR A 21 -14.58 -19.38 8.38
C TYR A 21 -13.07 -19.66 8.43
N ALA A 22 -12.60 -20.56 9.29
CA ALA A 22 -11.21 -20.99 9.26
C ALA A 22 -10.86 -21.66 7.91
N LYS A 23 -11.73 -22.55 7.41
CA LYS A 23 -11.56 -23.22 6.12
C LYS A 23 -11.56 -22.23 4.95
N VAL A 24 -12.47 -21.26 4.96
CA VAL A 24 -12.53 -20.18 3.96
C VAL A 24 -11.26 -19.34 4.01
N SER A 25 -10.82 -18.93 5.20
CA SER A 25 -9.61 -18.11 5.37
C SER A 25 -8.36 -18.83 4.90
N TRP A 26 -8.16 -20.10 5.26
CA TRP A 26 -7.02 -20.88 4.77
C TRP A 26 -7.04 -21.13 3.27
N ARG A 27 -8.22 -21.14 2.66
CA ARG A 27 -8.34 -21.32 1.21
C ARG A 27 -8.08 -20.04 0.43
N ILE A 28 -8.56 -18.89 0.91
CA ILE A 28 -8.57 -17.63 0.13
C ILE A 28 -7.37 -16.74 0.50
N MET A 29 -7.14 -16.52 1.80
CA MET A 29 -6.21 -15.49 2.28
C MET A 29 -4.75 -15.72 1.89
N PRO A 30 -4.16 -16.93 1.90
CA PRO A 30 -2.76 -17.12 1.54
C PRO A 30 -2.47 -16.68 0.09
N LEU A 31 -3.35 -17.03 -0.86
CA LEU A 31 -3.18 -16.62 -2.25
C LEU A 31 -3.31 -15.11 -2.41
N LEU A 32 -4.32 -14.50 -1.78
CA LEU A 32 -4.51 -13.05 -1.83
C LEU A 32 -3.33 -12.31 -1.21
N LEU A 33 -2.77 -12.81 -0.10
CA LEU A 33 -1.58 -12.25 0.54
C LEU A 33 -0.38 -12.28 -0.42
N ILE A 34 -0.11 -13.42 -1.06
CA ILE A 34 0.99 -13.55 -2.02
C ILE A 34 0.77 -12.60 -3.20
N CYS A 35 -0.46 -12.54 -3.75
CA CYS A 35 -0.79 -11.60 -4.82
C CYS A 35 -0.50 -10.14 -4.42
N TYR A 36 -0.87 -9.75 -3.19
CA TYR A 36 -0.64 -8.39 -2.72
C TYR A 36 0.84 -8.12 -2.38
N MET A 37 1.56 -9.13 -1.89
CA MET A 37 3.02 -9.03 -1.70
C MET A 37 3.73 -8.74 -3.03
N ILE A 38 3.39 -9.46 -4.09
CA ILE A 38 3.97 -9.23 -5.42
C ILE A 38 3.57 -7.84 -5.95
N ALA A 39 2.29 -7.44 -5.77
CA ALA A 39 1.81 -6.12 -6.17
C ALA A 39 2.59 -4.99 -5.48
N TYR A 40 2.76 -5.08 -4.18
CA TYR A 40 3.46 -4.05 -3.43
C TYR A 40 4.97 -4.04 -3.72
N LEU A 41 5.56 -5.22 -3.93
CA LEU A 41 6.97 -5.35 -4.31
C LEU A 41 7.25 -4.67 -5.65
N ASP A 42 6.40 -4.91 -6.67
CA ASP A 42 6.55 -4.30 -7.99
C ASP A 42 6.35 -2.77 -7.95
N ARG A 43 5.47 -2.29 -7.08
CA ARG A 43 5.26 -0.85 -6.88
C ARG A 43 6.50 -0.13 -6.34
N ILE A 44 7.26 -0.77 -5.45
CA ILE A 44 8.40 -0.13 -4.76
C ILE A 44 9.76 -0.46 -5.38
N ASN A 45 9.87 -1.48 -6.25
CA ASN A 45 11.12 -1.92 -6.86
C ASN A 45 11.82 -0.82 -7.68
N ILE A 46 11.05 0.11 -8.25
CA ILE A 46 11.56 1.25 -9.03
C ILE A 46 12.48 2.15 -8.19
N GLY A 47 12.29 2.21 -6.86
CA GLY A 47 13.17 2.91 -5.94
C GLY A 47 14.60 2.35 -5.92
N TYR A 48 14.73 1.04 -6.16
CA TYR A 48 16.02 0.38 -6.27
C TYR A 48 16.53 0.38 -7.71
N ALA A 49 15.69 0.08 -8.70
CA ALA A 49 16.04 0.03 -10.11
C ALA A 49 16.73 1.32 -10.59
N GLN A 50 16.27 2.49 -10.13
CA GLN A 50 16.84 3.78 -10.49
C GLN A 50 18.33 3.89 -10.22
N LEU A 51 18.87 3.17 -9.22
CA LEU A 51 20.28 3.23 -8.85
C LEU A 51 21.20 2.77 -9.99
N GLN A 52 20.72 1.85 -10.84
CA GLN A 52 21.42 1.40 -12.06
C GLN A 52 20.84 2.05 -13.32
N MET A 53 19.51 2.23 -13.44
CA MET A 53 18.88 2.85 -14.61
C MET A 53 19.48 4.21 -14.94
N LYS A 54 19.73 5.06 -13.93
CA LYS A 54 20.37 6.36 -14.13
C LYS A 54 21.83 6.31 -14.60
N GLN A 55 22.48 5.16 -14.52
CA GLN A 55 23.85 4.96 -15.01
C GLN A 55 23.87 4.42 -16.44
N THR A 56 22.81 3.71 -16.84
CA THR A 56 22.72 3.00 -18.13
C THR A 56 21.79 3.71 -19.12
N LEU A 57 20.91 4.56 -18.63
CA LEU A 57 19.92 5.30 -19.42
C LEU A 57 20.06 6.81 -19.18
N PRO A 58 19.65 7.66 -20.14
CA PRO A 58 19.75 9.12 -20.02
C PRO A 58 18.67 9.69 -19.08
N PHE A 59 18.59 9.18 -17.85
CA PHE A 59 17.57 9.57 -16.88
C PHE A 59 18.12 10.55 -15.85
N SER A 60 17.51 11.72 -15.76
CA SER A 60 17.72 12.65 -14.65
C SER A 60 16.87 12.26 -13.43
N ASP A 61 17.19 12.82 -12.27
CA ASP A 61 16.36 12.70 -11.06
C ASP A 61 14.94 13.24 -11.28
N ALA A 62 14.80 14.32 -12.06
CA ALA A 62 13.50 14.85 -12.44
C ALA A 62 12.69 13.87 -13.30
N ALA A 63 13.33 13.25 -14.31
CA ALA A 63 12.67 12.23 -15.14
C ALA A 63 12.24 11.02 -14.32
N TYR A 64 13.09 10.55 -13.43
CA TYR A 64 12.74 9.45 -12.51
C TYR A 64 11.57 9.83 -11.60
N GLY A 65 11.63 10.98 -10.92
CA GLY A 65 10.58 11.42 -10.00
C GLY A 65 9.23 11.58 -10.69
N LEU A 66 9.21 12.15 -11.91
CA LEU A 66 7.99 12.26 -12.72
C LEU A 66 7.44 10.87 -13.10
N GLY A 67 8.28 9.95 -13.56
CA GLY A 67 7.86 8.59 -13.91
C GLY A 67 7.36 7.80 -12.71
N ALA A 68 7.93 7.99 -11.51
CA ALA A 68 7.42 7.43 -10.28
C ALA A 68 6.01 7.96 -9.96
N GLY A 69 5.77 9.25 -10.17
CA GLY A 69 4.47 9.91 -9.94
C GLY A 69 3.41 9.54 -10.98
N ILE A 70 3.77 9.43 -12.26
CA ILE A 70 2.84 9.11 -13.37
C ILE A 70 2.08 7.79 -13.13
N PHE A 71 2.69 6.81 -12.47
CA PHE A 71 2.02 5.59 -12.05
C PHE A 71 0.73 5.88 -11.27
N PHE A 72 0.79 6.78 -10.29
CA PHE A 72 -0.38 7.11 -9.47
C PHE A 72 -1.45 7.90 -10.23
N VAL A 73 -1.06 8.63 -11.27
CA VAL A 73 -2.03 9.28 -12.17
C VAL A 73 -2.84 8.22 -12.92
N GLY A 74 -2.17 7.22 -13.52
CA GLY A 74 -2.82 6.09 -14.16
C GLY A 74 -3.72 5.33 -13.19
N TYR A 75 -3.21 5.05 -11.99
CA TYR A 75 -3.95 4.36 -10.94
C TYR A 75 -5.23 5.12 -10.56
N PHE A 76 -5.13 6.42 -10.28
CA PHE A 76 -6.26 7.27 -9.89
C PHE A 76 -7.37 7.31 -10.96
N LEU A 77 -6.99 7.50 -12.23
CA LEU A 77 -7.95 7.60 -13.34
C LEU A 77 -8.72 6.30 -13.57
N PHE A 78 -8.10 5.15 -13.36
CA PHE A 78 -8.67 3.85 -13.68
C PHE A 78 -9.16 3.05 -12.47
N GLU A 79 -8.99 3.53 -11.25
CA GLU A 79 -9.45 2.87 -10.03
C GLU A 79 -10.96 2.62 -10.04
N VAL A 80 -11.76 3.66 -10.29
CA VAL A 80 -13.23 3.54 -10.34
C VAL A 80 -13.70 2.69 -11.51
N PRO A 81 -13.26 2.90 -12.77
CA PRO A 81 -13.62 2.03 -13.88
C PRO A 81 -13.29 0.55 -13.63
N SER A 82 -12.15 0.26 -13.02
CA SER A 82 -11.73 -1.11 -12.72
C SER A 82 -12.63 -1.78 -11.69
N ASN A 83 -13.07 -1.05 -10.65
CA ASN A 83 -13.99 -1.58 -9.64
C ASN A 83 -15.40 -1.82 -10.19
N LEU A 84 -15.91 -0.93 -11.03
CA LEU A 84 -17.19 -1.15 -11.73
C LEU A 84 -17.13 -2.38 -12.65
N MET A 85 -15.96 -2.65 -13.24
CA MET A 85 -15.76 -3.85 -14.03
C MET A 85 -15.78 -5.11 -13.17
N LEU A 86 -15.23 -5.09 -11.94
CA LEU A 86 -15.25 -6.21 -11.01
C LEU A 86 -16.69 -6.61 -10.67
N GLU A 87 -17.56 -5.66 -10.42
CA GLU A 87 -18.99 -5.92 -10.15
C GLU A 87 -19.69 -6.60 -11.32
N LYS A 88 -19.31 -6.25 -12.58
CA LYS A 88 -19.95 -6.76 -13.79
C LYS A 88 -19.46 -8.14 -14.23
N ILE A 89 -18.15 -8.39 -14.16
CA ILE A 89 -17.55 -9.61 -14.75
C ILE A 89 -17.04 -10.60 -13.71
N GLY A 90 -17.14 -10.26 -12.41
CA GLY A 90 -16.70 -11.08 -11.28
C GLY A 90 -15.24 -10.85 -10.89
N ALA A 91 -14.90 -11.28 -9.67
CA ALA A 91 -13.59 -11.07 -9.08
C ALA A 91 -12.48 -11.87 -9.80
N ARG A 92 -12.74 -13.15 -10.13
CA ARG A 92 -11.74 -14.03 -10.77
C ARG A 92 -11.21 -13.45 -12.07
N LYS A 93 -12.12 -13.02 -12.96
CA LYS A 93 -11.76 -12.45 -14.27
C LYS A 93 -11.07 -11.10 -14.11
N THR A 94 -11.52 -10.30 -13.15
CA THR A 94 -10.93 -8.99 -12.90
C THR A 94 -9.53 -9.10 -12.31
N ILE A 95 -9.31 -9.99 -11.34
CA ILE A 95 -7.97 -10.25 -10.75
C ILE A 95 -7.02 -10.81 -11.83
N LEU A 96 -7.48 -11.76 -12.66
CA LEU A 96 -6.69 -12.26 -13.78
C LEU A 96 -6.27 -11.10 -14.70
N ARG A 97 -7.22 -10.29 -15.17
CA ARG A 97 -6.93 -9.16 -16.04
C ARG A 97 -5.90 -8.22 -15.43
N ILE A 98 -6.13 -7.79 -14.19
CA ILE A 98 -5.26 -6.86 -13.47
C ILE A 98 -3.85 -7.45 -13.38
N MET A 99 -3.71 -8.62 -12.77
CA MET A 99 -2.41 -9.20 -12.50
C MET A 99 -1.66 -9.64 -13.76
N PHE A 100 -2.38 -10.16 -14.75
CA PHE A 100 -1.75 -10.58 -16.00
C PHE A 100 -1.23 -9.38 -16.81
N CYS A 101 -2.08 -8.38 -17.06
CA CYS A 101 -1.69 -7.23 -17.86
C CYS A 101 -0.61 -6.39 -17.16
N TRP A 102 -0.78 -6.16 -15.85
CA TRP A 102 0.23 -5.46 -15.06
C TRP A 102 1.56 -6.23 -15.01
N GLY A 103 1.55 -7.54 -14.76
CA GLY A 103 2.78 -8.34 -14.72
C GLY A 103 3.52 -8.37 -16.04
N VAL A 104 2.81 -8.43 -17.19
CA VAL A 104 3.40 -8.31 -18.52
C VAL A 104 4.06 -6.94 -18.72
N VAL A 105 3.38 -5.85 -18.36
CA VAL A 105 3.95 -4.50 -18.49
C VAL A 105 5.13 -4.29 -17.53
N ALA A 106 5.04 -4.84 -16.29
CA ALA A 106 6.15 -4.82 -15.33
C ALA A 106 7.38 -5.54 -15.89
N ALA A 107 7.22 -6.74 -16.44
CA ALA A 107 8.30 -7.46 -17.08
C ALA A 107 8.84 -6.71 -18.32
N ALA A 108 7.96 -6.08 -19.13
CA ALA A 108 8.34 -5.31 -20.30
C ALA A 108 9.15 -4.03 -19.97
N MET A 109 9.13 -3.57 -18.70
CA MET A 109 10.00 -2.49 -18.24
C MET A 109 11.49 -2.77 -18.49
N MET A 110 11.90 -4.06 -18.58
CA MET A 110 13.28 -4.43 -18.88
C MET A 110 13.78 -3.91 -20.24
N PHE A 111 12.86 -3.61 -21.16
CA PHE A 111 13.17 -3.14 -22.52
C PHE A 111 13.12 -1.61 -22.67
N VAL A 112 12.96 -0.89 -21.57
CA VAL A 112 12.92 0.58 -21.59
C VAL A 112 14.30 1.14 -21.89
N GLU A 113 14.39 1.97 -22.92
CA GLU A 113 15.62 2.63 -23.37
C GLU A 113 15.51 4.17 -23.31
N THR A 114 14.28 4.72 -23.35
CA THR A 114 14.03 6.15 -23.38
C THR A 114 13.13 6.61 -22.24
N THR A 115 13.23 7.88 -21.87
CA THR A 115 12.37 8.50 -20.86
C THR A 115 10.89 8.42 -21.23
N THR A 116 10.56 8.56 -22.53
CA THR A 116 9.16 8.45 -23.00
C THR A 116 8.62 7.04 -22.81
N GLN A 117 9.38 6.01 -23.18
CA GLN A 117 8.99 4.61 -22.94
C GLN A 117 8.80 4.34 -21.43
N PHE A 118 9.69 4.89 -20.59
CA PHE A 118 9.58 4.81 -19.14
C PHE A 118 8.25 5.41 -18.63
N TYR A 119 7.88 6.62 -19.08
CA TYR A 119 6.62 7.25 -18.67
C TYR A 119 5.40 6.47 -19.13
N ILE A 120 5.40 5.99 -20.39
CA ILE A 120 4.29 5.17 -20.91
C ILE A 120 4.15 3.89 -20.11
N ALA A 121 5.24 3.17 -19.87
CA ALA A 121 5.22 1.93 -19.09
C ALA A 121 4.74 2.18 -17.65
N ARG A 122 5.24 3.22 -16.97
CA ARG A 122 4.80 3.59 -15.62
C ARG A 122 3.32 3.97 -15.56
N PHE A 123 2.82 4.71 -16.56
CA PHE A 123 1.39 5.03 -16.68
C PHE A 123 0.55 3.76 -16.85
N LEU A 124 0.94 2.88 -17.78
CA LEU A 124 0.23 1.62 -18.04
C LEU A 124 0.25 0.68 -16.82
N LEU A 125 1.36 0.62 -16.07
CA LEU A 125 1.40 -0.10 -14.79
C LEU A 125 0.33 0.42 -13.84
N GLY A 126 0.21 1.75 -13.69
CA GLY A 126 -0.84 2.36 -12.87
C GLY A 126 -2.24 2.01 -13.35
N VAL A 127 -2.49 2.09 -14.66
CA VAL A 127 -3.79 1.74 -15.29
C VAL A 127 -4.17 0.29 -15.02
N PHE A 128 -3.25 -0.65 -15.21
CA PHE A 128 -3.55 -2.08 -15.05
C PHE A 128 -3.59 -2.52 -13.60
N GLU A 129 -2.81 -1.94 -12.70
CA GLU A 129 -2.86 -2.24 -11.27
C GLU A 129 -4.07 -1.59 -10.57
N ALA A 130 -4.67 -0.56 -11.21
CA ALA A 130 -5.81 0.15 -10.65
C ALA A 130 -6.98 -0.78 -10.33
N GLY A 131 -7.53 -0.61 -9.12
CA GLY A 131 -8.64 -1.42 -8.64
C GLY A 131 -8.25 -2.75 -7.99
N PHE A 132 -6.95 -3.11 -7.93
CA PHE A 132 -6.53 -4.36 -7.30
C PHE A 132 -6.90 -4.38 -5.80
N PHE A 133 -6.42 -3.40 -5.03
CA PHE A 133 -6.69 -3.34 -3.59
C PHE A 133 -8.19 -3.20 -3.27
N PRO A 134 -8.92 -2.20 -3.80
CA PRO A 134 -10.34 -2.08 -3.53
C PRO A 134 -11.14 -3.25 -4.10
N GLY A 135 -10.69 -3.85 -5.20
CA GLY A 135 -11.29 -5.07 -5.75
C GLY A 135 -11.18 -6.27 -4.81
N ILE A 136 -10.03 -6.44 -4.14
CA ILE A 136 -9.87 -7.48 -3.11
C ILE A 136 -10.76 -7.18 -1.89
N VAL A 137 -10.83 -5.93 -1.45
CA VAL A 137 -11.71 -5.53 -0.35
C VAL A 137 -13.18 -5.85 -0.70
N LEU A 138 -13.61 -5.55 -1.92
CA LEU A 138 -14.95 -5.90 -2.41
C LEU A 138 -15.13 -7.43 -2.49
N TYR A 139 -14.14 -8.17 -2.99
CA TYR A 139 -14.18 -9.64 -3.02
C TYR A 139 -14.36 -10.24 -1.61
N LEU A 140 -13.67 -9.69 -0.61
CA LEU A 140 -13.83 -10.14 0.78
C LEU A 140 -15.24 -9.88 1.33
N THR A 141 -16.00 -8.92 0.79
CA THR A 141 -17.42 -8.73 1.18
C THR A 141 -18.32 -9.87 0.77
N TYR A 142 -17.96 -10.60 -0.27
CA TYR A 142 -18.73 -11.79 -0.73
C TYR A 142 -18.49 -13.03 0.14
N TRP A 143 -17.44 -13.01 0.98
CA TRP A 143 -17.03 -14.16 1.79
C TRP A 143 -17.15 -13.95 3.29
N TYR A 144 -17.12 -12.69 3.75
CA TYR A 144 -17.07 -12.37 5.17
C TYR A 144 -18.08 -11.29 5.54
N PRO A 145 -18.88 -11.52 6.60
CA PRO A 145 -19.75 -10.50 7.16
C PRO A 145 -18.94 -9.35 7.77
N SER A 146 -19.56 -8.21 7.97
CA SER A 146 -18.95 -6.96 8.46
C SER A 146 -18.14 -7.16 9.75
N ALA A 147 -18.66 -7.99 10.66
CA ALA A 147 -18.00 -8.28 11.96
C ALA A 147 -16.64 -8.97 11.80
N ARG A 148 -16.40 -9.74 10.74
CA ARG A 148 -15.14 -10.48 10.48
C ARG A 148 -14.26 -9.81 9.41
N ARG A 149 -14.87 -9.02 8.53
CA ARG A 149 -14.22 -8.40 7.36
C ARG A 149 -13.04 -7.52 7.75
N GLY A 150 -13.19 -6.72 8.82
CA GLY A 150 -12.13 -5.84 9.31
C GLY A 150 -10.85 -6.62 9.68
N GLN A 151 -11.00 -7.78 10.33
CA GLN A 151 -9.87 -8.64 10.67
C GLN A 151 -9.19 -9.21 9.42
N MET A 152 -9.97 -9.64 8.42
CA MET A 152 -9.41 -10.19 7.17
C MET A 152 -8.66 -9.12 6.37
N ILE A 153 -9.19 -7.90 6.30
CA ILE A 153 -8.49 -6.76 5.68
C ILE A 153 -7.20 -6.43 6.44
N ALA A 154 -7.22 -6.44 7.78
CA ALA A 154 -6.02 -6.21 8.56
C ALA A 154 -4.94 -7.28 8.29
N ILE A 155 -5.32 -8.57 8.22
CA ILE A 155 -4.42 -9.65 7.82
C ILE A 155 -3.89 -9.40 6.40
N PHE A 156 -4.75 -9.05 5.45
CA PHE A 156 -4.35 -8.77 4.07
C PHE A 156 -3.33 -7.62 3.99
N MET A 157 -3.52 -6.57 4.79
CA MET A 157 -2.59 -5.44 4.85
C MET A 157 -1.22 -5.79 5.41
N THR A 158 -1.06 -6.89 6.18
CA THR A 158 0.26 -7.32 6.66
C THR A 158 1.23 -7.63 5.53
N ALA A 159 0.73 -7.95 4.33
CA ALA A 159 1.55 -8.17 3.15
C ALA A 159 2.47 -6.98 2.84
N THR A 160 1.99 -5.74 2.97
CA THR A 160 2.79 -4.53 2.71
C THR A 160 3.94 -4.39 3.71
N THR A 161 3.68 -4.73 4.97
CA THR A 161 4.67 -4.69 6.04
C THR A 161 5.78 -5.72 5.82
N VAL A 162 5.42 -6.95 5.45
CA VAL A 162 6.38 -8.01 5.13
C VAL A 162 7.24 -7.61 3.93
N VAL A 163 6.60 -7.11 2.87
CA VAL A 163 7.32 -6.67 1.66
C VAL A 163 8.25 -5.51 1.94
N ALA A 164 7.85 -4.53 2.75
CA ALA A 164 8.70 -3.41 3.09
C ALA A 164 10.04 -3.84 3.72
N VAL A 165 10.04 -4.94 4.48
CA VAL A 165 11.26 -5.51 5.06
C VAL A 165 12.09 -6.30 4.05
N ILE A 166 11.44 -7.12 3.20
CA ILE A 166 12.17 -8.03 2.31
C ILE A 166 12.56 -7.39 0.97
N ALA A 167 11.87 -6.33 0.54
CA ALA A 167 12.08 -5.73 -0.78
C ALA A 167 13.50 -5.22 -0.98
N GLY A 168 14.08 -4.58 0.02
CA GLY A 168 15.44 -4.04 -0.07
C GLY A 168 16.48 -5.12 -0.38
N PRO A 169 16.66 -6.13 0.48
CA PRO A 169 17.59 -7.23 0.24
C PRO A 169 17.29 -7.98 -1.05
N LEU A 170 16.02 -8.20 -1.38
CA LEU A 170 15.61 -8.91 -2.59
C LEU A 170 15.97 -8.11 -3.84
N CYS A 171 15.59 -6.84 -3.93
CA CYS A 171 15.89 -5.98 -5.08
C CYS A 171 17.40 -5.77 -5.23
N GLY A 172 18.09 -5.42 -4.14
CA GLY A 172 19.54 -5.24 -4.15
C GLY A 172 20.30 -6.51 -4.51
N GLY A 173 19.83 -7.67 -4.02
CA GLY A 173 20.41 -8.98 -4.36
C GLY A 173 20.22 -9.31 -5.84
N ILE A 174 19.01 -9.21 -6.39
CA ILE A 174 18.75 -9.44 -7.82
C ILE A 174 19.67 -8.54 -8.66
N MET A 175 19.68 -7.24 -8.37
CA MET A 175 20.45 -6.27 -9.14
C MET A 175 21.96 -6.49 -9.07
N LYS A 176 22.47 -6.96 -7.93
CA LYS A 176 23.90 -7.24 -7.75
C LYS A 176 24.34 -8.55 -8.40
N TYR A 177 23.60 -9.64 -8.11
CA TYR A 177 24.05 -10.99 -8.47
C TYR A 177 23.68 -11.40 -9.90
N LEU A 178 22.70 -10.72 -10.53
CA LEU A 178 22.35 -10.94 -11.93
C LEU A 178 22.88 -9.86 -12.88
N GLU A 179 23.71 -8.90 -12.39
CA GLU A 179 24.35 -7.91 -13.25
C GLU A 179 25.25 -8.60 -14.29
N GLY A 180 25.05 -8.25 -15.57
CA GLY A 180 25.79 -8.82 -16.68
C GLY A 180 25.33 -10.21 -17.13
N ALA A 181 24.46 -10.89 -16.42
CA ALA A 181 23.92 -12.19 -16.82
C ALA A 181 23.15 -12.05 -18.15
N ASN A 182 23.48 -12.88 -19.13
CA ASN A 182 22.97 -12.81 -20.50
C ASN A 182 23.16 -11.44 -21.19
N GLY A 183 24.11 -10.64 -20.73
CA GLY A 183 24.36 -9.29 -21.26
C GLY A 183 23.37 -8.22 -20.79
N TRP A 184 22.51 -8.54 -19.83
CA TRP A 184 21.52 -7.62 -19.28
C TRP A 184 21.97 -7.01 -17.96
N HIS A 185 21.55 -5.78 -17.71
CA HIS A 185 21.76 -5.12 -16.42
C HIS A 185 20.88 -5.70 -15.32
N GLY A 186 21.32 -5.61 -14.07
CA GLY A 186 20.59 -6.13 -12.92
C GLY A 186 19.19 -5.54 -12.75
N TRP A 187 18.98 -4.26 -13.12
CA TRP A 187 17.65 -3.65 -13.09
C TRP A 187 16.69 -4.27 -14.12
N GLN A 188 17.17 -4.74 -15.26
CA GLN A 188 16.37 -5.45 -16.26
C GLN A 188 15.88 -6.79 -15.69
N TRP A 189 16.79 -7.54 -15.06
CA TRP A 189 16.46 -8.76 -14.34
C TRP A 189 15.47 -8.52 -13.21
N LEU A 190 15.60 -7.40 -12.49
CA LEU A 190 14.68 -7.04 -11.41
C LEU A 190 13.23 -6.97 -11.90
N PHE A 191 12.99 -6.25 -12.99
CA PHE A 191 11.65 -6.15 -13.57
C PHE A 191 11.13 -7.46 -14.13
N LEU A 192 11.98 -8.25 -14.79
CA LEU A 192 11.59 -9.55 -15.31
C LEU A 192 11.20 -10.53 -14.21
N VAL A 193 12.06 -10.67 -13.19
CA VAL A 193 11.90 -11.65 -12.10
C VAL A 193 10.72 -11.27 -11.19
N GLN A 194 10.41 -10.00 -11.05
CA GLN A 194 9.29 -9.56 -10.21
C GLN A 194 7.97 -9.40 -10.99
N GLY A 195 8.01 -9.02 -12.28
CA GLY A 195 6.83 -8.85 -13.11
C GLY A 195 6.19 -10.18 -13.55
N LEU A 196 6.99 -11.14 -14.03
CA LEU A 196 6.43 -12.41 -14.51
C LEU A 196 5.62 -13.18 -13.45
N PRO A 197 6.05 -13.30 -12.19
CA PRO A 197 5.26 -13.96 -11.15
C PRO A 197 3.86 -13.36 -10.96
N ALA A 198 3.69 -12.05 -11.17
CA ALA A 198 2.38 -11.41 -11.11
C ALA A 198 1.41 -11.99 -12.15
N SER A 199 1.88 -12.14 -13.41
CA SER A 199 1.07 -12.73 -14.48
C SER A 199 0.74 -14.19 -14.21
N VAL A 200 1.71 -14.98 -13.72
CA VAL A 200 1.50 -16.37 -13.34
C VAL A 200 0.48 -16.50 -12.20
N LEU A 201 0.62 -15.67 -11.15
CA LEU A 201 -0.33 -15.67 -10.03
C LEU A 201 -1.72 -15.21 -10.45
N GLY A 202 -1.85 -14.29 -11.42
CA GLY A 202 -3.13 -13.93 -12.00
C GLY A 202 -3.85 -15.14 -12.63
N ILE A 203 -3.10 -15.96 -13.37
CA ILE A 203 -3.61 -17.20 -13.96
C ILE A 203 -3.99 -18.21 -12.85
N VAL A 204 -3.11 -18.39 -11.87
CA VAL A 204 -3.38 -19.27 -10.72
C VAL A 204 -4.64 -18.81 -9.97
N ALA A 205 -4.76 -17.51 -9.69
CA ALA A 205 -5.93 -16.95 -9.00
C ALA A 205 -7.23 -17.21 -9.77
N PHE A 206 -7.22 -17.13 -11.10
CA PHE A 206 -8.37 -17.41 -11.92
C PHE A 206 -8.88 -18.84 -11.79
N PHE A 207 -8.01 -19.83 -11.71
CA PHE A 207 -8.41 -21.23 -11.55
C PHE A 207 -8.68 -21.63 -10.10
N TYR A 208 -8.05 -20.95 -9.14
CA TYR A 208 -8.10 -21.32 -7.73
C TYR A 208 -9.23 -20.65 -6.95
N LEU A 209 -9.52 -19.37 -7.23
CA LEU A 209 -10.56 -18.60 -6.54
C LEU A 209 -11.94 -18.90 -7.14
N GLN A 210 -12.97 -18.73 -6.35
CA GLN A 210 -14.38 -18.71 -6.76
C GLN A 210 -14.95 -17.31 -6.50
N ASP A 211 -15.91 -16.87 -7.31
CA ASP A 211 -16.48 -15.54 -7.16
C ASP A 211 -17.36 -15.45 -5.90
N LYS A 212 -18.09 -16.52 -5.58
CA LYS A 212 -19.05 -16.57 -4.46
C LYS A 212 -19.01 -17.90 -3.73
N PRO A 213 -19.47 -17.96 -2.45
CA PRO A 213 -19.56 -19.20 -1.69
C PRO A 213 -20.36 -20.32 -2.38
N GLU A 214 -21.41 -19.99 -3.14
CA GLU A 214 -22.25 -20.95 -3.85
C GLU A 214 -21.46 -21.75 -4.87
N GLU A 215 -20.46 -21.16 -5.50
CA GLU A 215 -19.60 -21.78 -6.52
C GLU A 215 -18.47 -22.62 -5.92
N ALA A 216 -18.32 -22.61 -4.60
CA ALA A 216 -17.21 -23.26 -3.91
C ALA A 216 -17.42 -24.78 -3.80
N HIS A 217 -16.79 -25.55 -4.68
CA HIS A 217 -16.86 -27.03 -4.68
C HIS A 217 -16.23 -27.67 -3.43
N TRP A 218 -15.39 -26.94 -2.71
CA TRP A 218 -14.71 -27.41 -1.50
C TRP A 218 -15.52 -27.15 -0.20
N LEU A 219 -16.69 -26.50 -0.29
CA LEU A 219 -17.65 -26.33 0.80
C LEU A 219 -18.78 -27.36 0.68
N THR A 220 -19.25 -27.87 1.82
CA THR A 220 -20.48 -28.67 1.87
C THR A 220 -21.71 -27.75 1.73
N GLU A 221 -22.87 -28.35 1.35
CA GLU A 221 -24.08 -27.54 1.21
C GLU A 221 -24.54 -26.91 2.53
N ASP A 222 -24.28 -27.57 3.67
CA ASP A 222 -24.55 -27.00 4.98
C ASP A 222 -23.64 -25.80 5.29
N GLN A 223 -22.35 -25.88 4.91
CA GLN A 223 -21.40 -24.78 5.06
C GLN A 223 -21.78 -23.59 4.15
N LYS A 224 -22.22 -23.85 2.92
CA LYS A 224 -22.71 -22.79 2.02
C LYS A 224 -23.97 -22.12 2.56
N ARG A 225 -24.90 -22.90 3.13
CA ARG A 225 -26.13 -22.38 3.75
C ARG A 225 -25.80 -21.49 4.97
N ALA A 226 -24.88 -21.93 5.81
CA ALA A 226 -24.44 -21.15 6.98
C ALA A 226 -23.81 -19.80 6.56
N LEU A 227 -22.88 -19.82 5.58
CA LEU A 227 -22.26 -18.59 5.07
C LEU A 227 -23.28 -17.65 4.44
N ARG A 228 -24.24 -18.18 3.66
CA ARG A 228 -25.28 -17.36 3.05
C ARG A 228 -26.17 -16.71 4.12
N HIS A 229 -26.61 -17.49 5.10
CA HIS A 229 -27.42 -16.99 6.21
C HIS A 229 -26.71 -15.83 6.95
N ASP A 230 -25.39 -15.97 7.23
CA ASP A 230 -24.62 -14.93 7.91
C ASP A 230 -24.46 -13.67 7.05
N LEU A 231 -24.24 -13.85 5.72
CA LEU A 231 -24.09 -12.72 4.79
C LEU A 231 -25.42 -12.00 4.52
N GLU A 232 -26.55 -12.71 4.46
CA GLU A 232 -27.88 -12.12 4.29
C GLU A 232 -28.34 -11.37 5.54
N ASN A 233 -27.96 -11.85 6.72
CA ASN A 233 -28.25 -11.19 8.01
C ASN A 233 -27.22 -10.11 8.39
N ASP A 234 -26.15 -9.95 7.58
CA ASP A 234 -25.17 -8.89 7.80
C ASP A 234 -25.82 -7.53 7.47
N VAL A 235 -26.17 -6.78 8.52
CA VAL A 235 -26.70 -5.42 8.34
C VAL A 235 -25.53 -4.56 7.84
N PRO A 236 -25.56 -4.07 6.59
CA PRO A 236 -24.48 -3.22 6.11
C PRO A 236 -24.41 -1.97 6.97
N LEU A 237 -23.29 -1.73 7.63
CA LEU A 237 -23.03 -0.49 8.37
C LEU A 237 -23.17 0.78 7.49
N VAL A 238 -23.36 0.63 6.18
CA VAL A 238 -23.43 1.71 5.16
C VAL A 238 -24.63 1.57 4.21
N ALA A 239 -25.66 0.80 4.54
CA ALA A 239 -26.83 0.55 3.64
C ALA A 239 -27.65 1.79 3.28
N ASN A 240 -27.41 2.97 3.85
CA ASN A 240 -28.19 4.19 3.62
C ASN A 240 -27.41 5.38 3.03
N ALA A 241 -26.23 5.16 2.45
CA ALA A 241 -25.56 6.22 1.70
C ALA A 241 -26.06 6.26 0.25
N GLY A 242 -27.30 6.63 0.03
CA GLY A 242 -27.86 6.90 -1.29
C GLY A 242 -27.17 8.07 -1.99
N HIS A 243 -27.45 8.30 -3.29
CA HIS A 243 -26.88 9.40 -4.10
C HIS A 243 -26.92 10.77 -3.42
N ALA A 244 -27.91 11.05 -2.57
CA ALA A 244 -28.01 12.27 -1.75
C ALA A 244 -26.84 12.40 -0.76
N SER A 245 -26.34 11.30 -0.21
CA SER A 245 -25.21 11.26 0.72
C SER A 245 -23.88 11.57 0.02
N PHE A 246 -23.66 11.13 -1.23
CA PHE A 246 -22.45 11.43 -2.01
C PHE A 246 -22.31 12.93 -2.30
N TRP A 247 -23.37 13.57 -2.75
CA TRP A 247 -23.38 15.02 -3.00
C TRP A 247 -23.23 15.85 -1.72
N HIS A 248 -23.74 15.34 -0.59
CA HIS A 248 -23.54 15.98 0.71
C HIS A 248 -22.08 15.89 1.15
N MET A 249 -21.43 14.72 0.94
CA MET A 249 -20.00 14.54 1.21
C MET A 249 -19.12 15.49 0.39
N LEU A 250 -19.42 15.67 -0.89
CA LEU A 250 -18.68 16.59 -1.76
C LEU A 250 -18.78 18.07 -1.31
N ARG A 251 -19.77 18.41 -0.48
CA ARG A 251 -19.95 19.76 0.06
C ARG A 251 -19.35 19.92 1.47
N ASP A 252 -18.93 18.85 2.11
CA ASP A 252 -18.34 18.93 3.46
C ASP A 252 -16.87 19.34 3.39
N PRO A 253 -16.49 20.54 3.90
CA PRO A 253 -15.10 20.99 3.91
C PRO A 253 -14.17 20.05 4.68
N LYS A 254 -14.68 19.28 5.65
CA LYS A 254 -13.88 18.31 6.41
C LYS A 254 -13.34 17.18 5.54
N VAL A 255 -14.10 16.77 4.51
CA VAL A 255 -13.67 15.74 3.56
C VAL A 255 -12.43 16.23 2.82
N TYR A 256 -12.42 17.47 2.34
CA TYR A 256 -11.27 18.05 1.64
C TYR A 256 -10.08 18.27 2.57
N MET A 257 -10.32 18.69 3.80
CA MET A 257 -9.25 18.84 4.79
C MET A 257 -8.61 17.50 5.13
N LEU A 258 -9.40 16.43 5.33
CA LEU A 258 -8.88 15.09 5.57
C LEU A 258 -8.19 14.51 4.32
N SER A 259 -8.71 14.80 3.12
CA SER A 259 -8.04 14.46 1.87
C SER A 259 -6.66 15.13 1.76
N LEU A 260 -6.54 16.37 2.20
CA LEU A 260 -5.27 17.11 2.20
C LEU A 260 -4.29 16.56 3.25
N VAL A 261 -4.79 16.16 4.44
CA VAL A 261 -3.98 15.44 5.43
C VAL A 261 -3.39 14.18 4.81
N TYR A 262 -4.23 13.40 4.13
CA TYR A 262 -3.82 12.14 3.51
C TYR A 262 -2.91 12.37 2.29
N PHE A 263 -3.14 13.43 1.51
CA PHE A 263 -2.27 13.87 0.40
C PHE A 263 -0.85 14.14 0.89
N PHE A 264 -0.66 14.94 1.92
CA PHE A 264 0.67 15.24 2.46
C PHE A 264 1.32 14.01 3.07
N LEU A 265 0.54 13.19 3.77
CA LEU A 265 1.02 11.95 4.35
C LEU A 265 1.54 10.97 3.29
N LEU A 266 0.70 10.63 2.29
CA LEU A 266 1.10 9.71 1.23
C LEU A 266 2.21 10.29 0.36
N GLY A 267 2.20 11.61 0.12
CA GLY A 267 3.28 12.29 -0.56
C GLY A 267 4.62 12.09 0.14
N ALA A 268 4.67 12.29 1.45
CA ALA A 268 5.87 12.05 2.25
C ALA A 268 6.30 10.58 2.21
N THR A 269 5.35 9.67 2.48
CA THR A 269 5.56 8.22 2.51
C THR A 269 6.15 7.70 1.20
N TYR A 270 5.50 7.95 0.06
CA TYR A 270 5.99 7.42 -1.21
C TYR A 270 7.27 8.10 -1.68
N THR A 271 7.50 9.35 -1.30
CA THR A 271 8.80 9.99 -1.52
C THR A 271 9.89 9.22 -0.80
N MET A 272 9.69 8.87 0.48
CA MET A 272 10.66 8.07 1.22
C MET A 272 10.85 6.69 0.59
N VAL A 273 9.78 5.99 0.25
CA VAL A 273 9.85 4.65 -0.39
C VAL A 273 10.69 4.69 -1.67
N PHE A 274 10.53 5.72 -2.50
CA PHE A 274 11.23 5.80 -3.79
C PHE A 274 12.64 6.37 -3.68
N TRP A 275 12.92 7.26 -2.72
CA TRP A 275 14.20 7.97 -2.63
C TRP A 275 15.12 7.45 -1.52
N ALA A 276 14.64 6.63 -0.57
CA ALA A 276 15.47 6.08 0.49
C ALA A 276 16.70 5.31 -0.03
N PRO A 277 16.62 4.46 -1.08
CA PRO A 277 17.80 3.80 -1.63
C PRO A 277 18.85 4.80 -2.16
N THR A 278 18.41 5.88 -2.82
CA THR A 278 19.31 6.95 -3.31
C THR A 278 19.94 7.72 -2.15
N LEU A 279 19.16 8.01 -1.11
CA LEU A 279 19.66 8.66 0.10
C LEU A 279 20.74 7.82 0.78
N ILE A 280 20.50 6.51 0.94
CA ILE A 280 21.47 5.57 1.53
C ILE A 280 22.73 5.48 0.64
N LYS A 281 22.58 5.45 -0.68
CA LYS A 281 23.71 5.49 -1.62
C LYS A 281 24.54 6.75 -1.45
N SER A 282 23.93 7.91 -1.19
CA SER A 282 24.64 9.18 -0.99
C SER A 282 25.54 9.22 0.27
N TRP A 283 25.37 8.27 1.18
CA TRP A 283 26.25 8.09 2.35
C TRP A 283 27.56 7.35 2.03
N GLY A 284 27.86 7.15 0.74
CA GLY A 284 29.09 6.49 0.27
C GLY A 284 28.99 4.99 0.14
N ILE A 285 27.79 4.40 0.21
CA ILE A 285 27.59 2.98 0.06
C ILE A 285 27.38 2.65 -1.43
N ALA A 286 28.35 1.91 -2.02
CA ALA A 286 28.29 1.53 -3.43
C ALA A 286 27.60 0.18 -3.69
N ASP A 287 27.63 -0.74 -2.72
CA ASP A 287 27.09 -2.09 -2.85
C ASP A 287 25.56 -2.09 -2.81
N LEU A 288 24.92 -2.54 -3.89
CA LEU A 288 23.47 -2.54 -4.05
C LEU A 288 22.75 -3.45 -3.05
N PHE A 289 23.36 -4.59 -2.70
CA PHE A 289 22.79 -5.48 -1.70
C PHE A 289 22.81 -4.84 -0.30
N LEU A 290 23.92 -4.19 0.05
CA LEU A 290 24.03 -3.45 1.32
C LEU A 290 23.07 -2.27 1.38
N ILE A 291 22.89 -1.53 0.27
CA ILE A 291 21.86 -0.47 0.19
C ILE A 291 20.48 -1.07 0.49
N GLY A 292 20.15 -2.21 -0.13
CA GLY A 292 18.90 -2.93 0.13
C GLY A 292 18.75 -3.37 1.57
N LEU A 293 19.80 -3.92 2.17
CA LEU A 293 19.80 -4.37 3.56
C LEU A 293 19.60 -3.20 4.53
N TYR A 294 20.30 -2.08 4.30
CA TYR A 294 20.14 -0.88 5.12
C TYR A 294 18.77 -0.24 4.94
N ALA A 295 18.18 -0.27 3.75
CA ALA A 295 16.81 0.20 3.53
C ALA A 295 15.75 -0.68 4.23
N ALA A 296 16.06 -1.94 4.54
CA ALA A 296 15.17 -2.81 5.31
C ALA A 296 15.14 -2.47 6.80
N LEU A 297 16.25 -1.98 7.38
CA LEU A 297 16.34 -1.70 8.82
C LEU A 297 15.27 -0.72 9.32
N PRO A 298 15.04 0.45 8.71
CA PRO A 298 13.96 1.35 9.12
C PRO A 298 12.59 0.69 9.12
N ASN A 299 12.33 -0.20 8.15
CA ASN A 299 11.06 -0.91 8.05
C ASN A 299 10.89 -1.93 9.17
N VAL A 300 11.96 -2.61 9.61
CA VAL A 300 11.92 -3.51 10.79
C VAL A 300 11.55 -2.70 12.05
N PHE A 301 12.19 -1.56 12.28
CA PHE A 301 11.83 -0.66 13.38
C PHE A 301 10.40 -0.14 13.23
N GLY A 302 9.95 0.14 11.99
CA GLY A 302 8.60 0.53 11.66
C GLY A 302 7.55 -0.48 12.10
N VAL A 303 7.81 -1.78 11.89
CA VAL A 303 6.92 -2.88 12.35
C VAL A 303 6.79 -2.88 13.87
N VAL A 304 7.92 -2.77 14.58
CA VAL A 304 7.92 -2.72 16.06
C VAL A 304 7.16 -1.47 16.56
N GLY A 305 7.43 -0.33 15.97
CA GLY A 305 6.75 0.94 16.28
C GLY A 305 5.24 0.84 16.07
N MET A 306 4.79 0.28 14.93
CA MET A 306 3.39 0.06 14.60
C MET A 306 2.67 -0.74 15.71
N VAL A 307 3.26 -1.84 16.18
CA VAL A 307 2.67 -2.67 17.22
C VAL A 307 2.61 -1.94 18.57
N LEU A 308 3.69 -1.26 18.96
CA LEU A 308 3.77 -0.58 20.26
C LEU A 308 2.83 0.62 20.33
N ILE A 309 2.85 1.48 19.30
CA ILE A 309 2.04 2.70 19.30
C ILE A 309 0.58 2.37 19.00
N GLY A 310 0.30 1.36 18.13
CA GLY A 310 -1.06 0.87 17.89
C GLY A 310 -1.70 0.41 19.19
N ARG A 311 -1.03 -0.44 19.96
CA ARG A 311 -1.50 -0.88 21.30
C ARG A 311 -1.71 0.30 22.27
N SER A 312 -0.80 1.29 22.27
CA SER A 312 -0.93 2.48 23.10
C SER A 312 -2.13 3.34 22.70
N SER A 313 -2.36 3.52 21.40
CA SER A 313 -3.48 4.27 20.86
C SER A 313 -4.82 3.61 21.19
N ASP A 314 -4.91 2.28 21.04
CA ASP A 314 -6.12 1.53 21.34
C ASP A 314 -6.41 1.49 22.85
N ALA A 315 -5.40 1.30 23.69
CA ALA A 315 -5.54 1.30 25.14
C ALA A 315 -6.03 2.66 25.69
N ARG A 316 -5.57 3.76 25.08
CA ARG A 316 -5.97 5.12 25.48
C ARG A 316 -7.22 5.62 24.75
N LYS A 317 -7.71 4.86 23.74
CA LYS A 317 -8.82 5.25 22.83
C LYS A 317 -8.59 6.62 22.21
N GLU A 318 -7.31 6.97 21.95
CA GLU A 318 -6.88 8.27 21.48
C GLU A 318 -5.99 8.11 20.24
N ARG A 319 -6.43 8.56 19.07
CA ARG A 319 -5.72 8.43 17.79
C ARG A 319 -5.10 9.73 17.32
N ARG A 320 -5.67 10.88 17.69
CA ARG A 320 -5.27 12.19 17.18
C ARG A 320 -3.85 12.57 17.60
N TRP A 321 -3.55 12.47 18.91
CA TRP A 321 -2.23 12.83 19.44
C TRP A 321 -1.16 11.82 19.05
N HIS A 322 -1.51 10.52 18.93
CA HIS A 322 -0.60 9.51 18.42
C HIS A 322 -0.20 9.80 16.96
N PHE A 323 -1.16 10.18 16.10
CA PHE A 323 -0.86 10.59 14.72
C PHE A 323 0.07 11.80 14.67
N ILE A 324 -0.22 12.86 15.44
CA ILE A 324 0.59 14.07 15.49
C ILE A 324 2.01 13.77 15.99
N ALA A 325 2.13 12.97 17.06
CA ALA A 325 3.42 12.54 17.58
C ALA A 325 4.23 11.76 16.52
N CYS A 326 3.56 10.85 15.80
CA CYS A 326 4.20 10.08 14.74
C CYS A 326 4.72 10.97 13.60
N THR A 327 3.89 11.88 13.08
CA THR A 327 4.32 12.78 12.01
C THR A 327 5.43 13.75 12.46
N ALA A 328 5.39 14.20 13.71
CA ALA A 328 6.46 15.03 14.29
C ALA A 328 7.78 14.25 14.44
N ILE A 329 7.72 13.01 14.95
CA ILE A 329 8.91 12.13 15.07
C ILE A 329 9.48 11.83 13.69
N ALA A 330 8.63 11.57 12.68
CA ALA A 330 9.07 11.36 11.30
C ALA A 330 9.81 12.58 10.74
N ALA A 331 9.24 13.77 10.91
CA ALA A 331 9.86 15.01 10.47
C ALA A 331 11.21 15.25 11.16
N ILE A 332 11.27 15.08 12.48
CA ILE A 332 12.51 15.23 13.26
C ILE A 332 13.55 14.18 12.82
N GLY A 333 13.15 12.92 12.61
CA GLY A 333 14.04 11.86 12.12
C GLY A 333 14.70 12.24 10.80
N LEU A 334 13.92 12.77 9.85
CA LEU A 334 14.46 13.23 8.57
C LEU A 334 15.41 14.43 8.73
N LEU A 335 15.08 15.38 9.61
CA LEU A 335 15.98 16.50 9.91
C LEU A 335 17.29 16.00 10.53
N VAL A 336 17.23 15.02 11.45
CA VAL A 336 18.45 14.39 12.01
C VAL A 336 19.28 13.77 10.88
N THR A 337 18.64 13.04 9.96
CA THR A 337 19.32 12.45 8.79
C THR A 337 20.06 13.52 7.96
N THR A 338 19.48 14.72 7.82
CA THR A 338 20.10 15.81 7.04
C THR A 338 21.28 16.48 7.77
N VAL A 339 21.19 16.61 9.09
CA VAL A 339 22.22 17.28 9.91
C VAL A 339 23.41 16.36 10.19
N THR A 340 23.19 15.05 10.25
CA THR A 340 24.24 14.05 10.54
C THR A 340 24.93 13.51 9.29
N GLN A 341 24.93 14.26 8.18
CA GLN A 341 25.64 13.87 6.97
C GLN A 341 27.12 13.59 7.26
N GLY A 342 27.61 12.46 6.71
CA GLY A 342 28.97 11.96 7.01
C GLY A 342 29.07 11.08 8.26
N ASN A 343 28.01 11.01 9.08
CA ASN A 343 27.90 10.04 10.17
C ASN A 343 26.81 9.01 9.84
N PHE A 344 27.22 7.82 9.37
CA PHE A 344 26.33 6.76 8.98
C PHE A 344 25.32 6.38 10.08
N LEU A 345 25.78 6.23 11.33
CA LEU A 345 24.90 5.83 12.43
C LEU A 345 23.85 6.90 12.75
N GLY A 346 24.21 8.18 12.73
CA GLY A 346 23.27 9.27 12.94
C GLY A 346 22.23 9.36 11.84
N SER A 347 22.65 9.28 10.58
CA SER A 347 21.77 9.31 9.42
C SER A 347 20.82 8.09 9.40
N MET A 348 21.33 6.92 9.73
CA MET A 348 20.52 5.68 9.81
C MET A 348 19.51 5.74 10.96
N ALA A 349 19.91 6.21 12.14
CA ALA A 349 19.00 6.41 13.28
C ALA A 349 17.86 7.36 12.92
N GLY A 350 18.18 8.51 12.30
CA GLY A 350 17.18 9.46 11.82
C GLY A 350 16.20 8.83 10.86
N LEU A 351 16.67 8.05 9.88
CA LEU A 351 15.84 7.33 8.93
C LEU A 351 14.96 6.27 9.60
N CYS A 352 15.48 5.54 10.59
CA CYS A 352 14.69 4.58 11.37
C CYS A 352 13.53 5.26 12.10
N PHE A 353 13.76 6.42 12.73
CA PHE A 353 12.68 7.18 13.37
C PHE A 353 11.65 7.68 12.37
N ALA A 354 12.06 8.13 11.19
CA ALA A 354 11.15 8.60 10.14
C ALA A 354 10.20 7.51 9.67
N VAL A 355 10.71 6.32 9.38
CA VAL A 355 9.91 5.20 8.86
C VAL A 355 9.06 4.54 9.94
N THR A 356 9.55 4.44 11.19
CA THR A 356 8.80 3.82 12.30
C THR A 356 7.42 4.44 12.50
N THR A 357 7.30 5.72 12.28
CA THR A 357 6.05 6.48 12.51
C THR A 357 5.12 6.50 11.31
N GLU A 358 5.60 6.13 10.12
CA GLU A 358 4.84 6.10 8.88
C GLU A 358 3.74 5.04 8.88
N TYR A 359 3.99 3.87 9.46
CA TYR A 359 3.03 2.77 9.51
C TYR A 359 1.77 3.07 10.33
N LEU A 360 1.87 3.90 11.34
CA LEU A 360 0.75 4.28 12.21
C LEU A 360 -0.21 5.29 11.60
N SER A 361 0.32 6.17 10.78
CA SER A 361 -0.49 7.17 10.11
C SER A 361 -1.45 6.57 9.09
N LYS A 362 -1.13 5.42 8.51
CA LYS A 362 -2.01 4.69 7.57
C LYS A 362 -3.24 4.10 8.24
N GLU A 363 -3.11 3.58 9.45
CA GLU A 363 -4.26 3.00 10.18
C GLU A 363 -5.24 4.08 10.67
N ALA A 364 -4.75 5.24 11.07
CA ALA A 364 -5.61 6.36 11.46
C ALA A 364 -6.44 6.91 10.29
N ALA A 365 -5.95 6.78 9.07
CA ALA A 365 -6.64 7.18 7.84
C ALA A 365 -7.58 6.10 7.27
N ALA A 366 -7.43 4.83 7.69
CA ALA A 366 -8.19 3.69 7.15
C ALA A 366 -9.72 3.78 7.40
N GLY A 367 -10.19 4.63 8.31
CA GLY A 367 -11.60 4.97 8.47
C GLY A 367 -12.13 5.98 7.43
N GLY A 368 -11.29 6.40 6.47
CA GLY A 368 -11.61 7.41 5.47
C GLY A 368 -12.42 6.85 4.30
N ILE A 369 -13.35 7.65 3.87
CA ILE A 369 -14.20 7.42 2.70
C ILE A 369 -13.32 7.29 1.45
N ALA A 370 -13.74 6.50 0.47
CA ALA A 370 -13.02 6.27 -0.79
C ALA A 370 -12.52 7.57 -1.47
N LEU A 371 -13.31 8.65 -1.41
CA LEU A 371 -12.94 9.96 -1.94
C LEU A 371 -11.68 10.55 -1.26
N ILE A 372 -11.57 10.42 0.07
CA ILE A 372 -10.40 10.88 0.83
C ILE A 372 -9.15 10.10 0.40
N SER A 373 -9.28 8.79 0.24
CA SER A 373 -8.19 7.94 -0.22
C SER A 373 -7.75 8.27 -1.64
N SER A 374 -8.72 8.42 -2.57
CA SER A 374 -8.42 8.71 -3.98
C SER A 374 -7.74 10.06 -4.15
N LEU A 375 -8.25 11.12 -3.51
CA LEU A 375 -7.61 12.45 -3.53
C LEU A 375 -6.25 12.44 -2.82
N GLY A 376 -6.12 11.67 -1.72
CA GLY A 376 -4.86 11.52 -1.01
C GLY A 376 -3.78 10.84 -1.85
N ASN A 377 -4.14 9.86 -2.68
CA ASN A 377 -3.22 9.18 -3.59
C ASN A 377 -2.53 10.12 -4.60
N LEU A 378 -3.13 11.28 -4.91
CA LEU A 378 -2.47 12.31 -5.72
C LEU A 378 -1.22 12.88 -5.05
N GLY A 379 -1.11 12.83 -3.72
CA GLY A 379 0.11 13.18 -3.01
C GLY A 379 1.29 12.28 -3.40
N ALA A 380 1.03 10.99 -3.59
CA ALA A 380 2.02 10.04 -4.08
C ALA A 380 2.40 10.26 -5.57
N ALA A 381 1.54 10.94 -6.34
CA ALA A 381 1.88 11.35 -7.71
C ALA A 381 2.77 12.59 -7.74
N VAL A 382 2.45 13.61 -6.94
CA VAL A 382 3.06 14.92 -6.99
C VAL A 382 4.40 14.96 -6.25
N SER A 383 4.45 14.43 -5.02
CA SER A 383 5.61 14.61 -4.15
C SER A 383 6.90 13.98 -4.69
N PRO A 384 6.93 12.74 -5.25
CA PRO A 384 8.14 12.19 -5.85
C PRO A 384 8.63 12.99 -7.07
N ALA A 385 7.71 13.56 -7.87
CA ALA A 385 8.06 14.40 -9.01
C ALA A 385 8.72 15.72 -8.56
N VAL A 386 8.17 16.38 -7.55
CA VAL A 386 8.75 17.60 -6.96
C VAL A 386 10.11 17.28 -6.34
N THR A 387 10.23 16.17 -5.62
CA THR A 387 11.51 15.69 -5.06
C THR A 387 12.55 15.47 -6.15
N GLY A 388 12.17 14.82 -7.25
CA GLY A 388 13.06 14.62 -8.39
C GLY A 388 13.55 15.93 -9.01
N ALA A 389 12.68 16.94 -9.13
CA ALA A 389 13.03 18.25 -9.63
C ALA A 389 14.01 19.00 -8.67
N ILE A 390 13.79 18.90 -7.35
CA ILE A 390 14.70 19.46 -6.34
C ILE A 390 16.06 18.79 -6.42
N ASN A 391 16.10 17.45 -6.46
CA ASN A 391 17.36 16.71 -6.55
C ASN A 391 18.14 17.03 -7.83
N ALA A 392 17.44 17.14 -8.96
CA ALA A 392 18.05 17.50 -10.24
C ALA A 392 18.64 18.92 -10.23
N SER A 393 17.97 19.88 -9.58
CA SER A 393 18.42 21.27 -9.51
C SER A 393 19.51 21.49 -8.48
N THR A 394 19.52 20.74 -7.39
CA THR A 394 20.47 20.92 -6.28
C THR A 394 21.65 19.96 -6.31
N GLY A 395 21.56 18.89 -7.12
CA GLY A 395 22.56 17.82 -7.18
C GLY A 395 22.65 16.96 -5.90
N SER A 396 21.69 17.09 -4.96
CA SER A 396 21.72 16.37 -3.69
C SER A 396 20.33 15.94 -3.22
N PRO A 397 20.15 14.67 -2.79
CA PRO A 397 18.87 14.19 -2.26
C PRO A 397 18.52 14.77 -0.89
N VAL A 398 19.46 15.48 -0.26
CA VAL A 398 19.29 16.00 1.10
C VAL A 398 18.28 17.13 1.17
N TYR A 399 18.31 18.04 0.18
CA TYR A 399 17.37 19.16 0.19
C TYR A 399 15.92 18.73 0.07
N SER A 400 15.67 17.64 -0.61
CA SER A 400 14.31 17.07 -0.68
C SER A 400 13.81 16.50 0.65
N MET A 401 14.71 16.16 1.60
CA MET A 401 14.31 15.69 2.92
C MET A 401 13.66 16.81 3.75
N TYR A 402 14.04 18.07 3.53
CA TYR A 402 13.33 19.21 4.14
C TYR A 402 11.90 19.31 3.62
N LEU A 403 11.68 19.09 2.31
CA LEU A 403 10.33 19.03 1.75
C LEU A 403 9.51 17.91 2.41
N VAL A 404 10.06 16.70 2.51
CA VAL A 404 9.36 15.55 3.09
C VAL A 404 9.05 15.82 4.58
N SER A 405 9.98 16.39 5.32
CA SER A 405 9.75 16.80 6.71
C SER A 405 8.60 17.81 6.82
N ALA A 406 8.56 18.82 5.93
CA ALA A 406 7.47 19.77 5.88
C ALA A 406 6.12 19.13 5.56
N LEU A 407 6.07 18.13 4.67
CA LEU A 407 4.83 17.39 4.36
C LEU A 407 4.31 16.64 5.58
N TYR A 408 5.17 15.99 6.37
CA TYR A 408 4.76 15.35 7.62
C TYR A 408 4.22 16.36 8.63
N VAL A 409 4.89 17.48 8.83
CA VAL A 409 4.46 18.57 9.75
C VAL A 409 3.11 19.13 9.30
N LEU A 410 2.94 19.41 8.00
CA LEU A 410 1.67 19.90 7.44
C LEU A 410 0.53 18.91 7.63
N SER A 411 0.78 17.63 7.41
CA SER A 411 -0.20 16.57 7.64
C SER A 411 -0.66 16.54 9.09
N GLY A 412 0.28 16.55 10.04
CA GLY A 412 -0.02 16.58 11.48
C GLY A 412 -0.77 17.84 11.91
N PHE A 413 -0.33 19.01 11.43
CA PHE A 413 -0.98 20.29 11.73
C PHE A 413 -2.41 20.35 11.19
N LEU A 414 -2.64 19.95 9.94
CA LEU A 414 -3.97 19.94 9.36
C LEU A 414 -4.91 18.99 10.10
N LEU A 415 -4.43 17.82 10.54
CA LEU A 415 -5.24 16.93 11.37
C LEU A 415 -5.60 17.58 12.70
N LEU A 416 -4.64 18.29 13.32
CA LEU A 416 -4.87 19.01 14.57
C LEU A 416 -6.01 20.04 14.46
N VAL A 417 -6.07 20.75 13.34
CA VAL A 417 -7.09 21.78 13.09
C VAL A 417 -8.44 21.15 12.71
N THR A 418 -8.41 20.04 11.93
CA THR A 418 -9.63 19.42 11.38
C THR A 418 -10.39 18.60 12.40
N VAL A 419 -9.68 17.82 13.22
CA VAL A 419 -10.27 16.92 14.21
C VAL A 419 -10.20 17.56 15.60
N ARG A 420 -11.34 18.04 16.11
CA ARG A 420 -11.44 18.53 17.49
C ARG A 420 -11.23 17.37 18.48
N ALA A 421 -10.59 17.64 19.61
CA ALA A 421 -10.49 16.64 20.67
C ALA A 421 -11.90 16.19 21.07
N ALA A 422 -12.14 14.88 21.15
CA ALA A 422 -13.35 14.37 21.78
C ALA A 422 -13.38 14.95 23.21
N ARG A 423 -14.41 15.72 23.53
CA ARG A 423 -14.62 16.12 24.92
C ARG A 423 -14.85 14.84 25.71
N SER A 424 -13.96 14.54 26.64
CA SER A 424 -14.20 13.52 27.66
C SER A 424 -15.50 13.89 28.37
N ALA A 425 -16.57 13.13 28.08
CA ALA A 425 -17.78 13.13 28.86
C ALA A 425 -17.61 12.23 30.09
#